data_09a55fbf0418b6e5742fdbeea0788ca4
#
_entry.id   09a55fbf0418b6e5742fdbeea0788ca4
#
_cell.length_a   1.000
_cell.length_b   1.000
_cell.length_c   1.000
_cell.angle_alpha   90.00
_cell.angle_beta   90.00
_cell.angle_gamma   90.00
#
_symmetry.space_group_name_H-M   'P 1'
#
loop_
_entity.id
_entity.type
_entity.pdbx_description
1 polymer ?
#
loop_
_entity_poly.entity_id
_entity_poly.type
_entity_poly.pdbx_seq_one_letter_code
_entity_poly.pdbx_strand_id
1 'polypeptide(L)'
;MVALEADLLRRHGHEVEQLFAWTKELDGAGALRLFAAGVGTVWSLRGYSMMKKAIARFSPDIVHAHNTFPLLSPSIFWAADRAGVPVVQTLHNYRLACANSLLLRDEQPCQECVSHVPWAGLRHRCYGASFWRTAAVTSMNVVHRRLGTYRSKVHAFIVLTEFSKEIQARGGLPRERIHVKPNFSPALVRLASPRVRRFVFAGSIARFKGVHLLLEAWAGLATDGQQLLIVGDGPDRAELERRFAAQANIVWCGNQPREKVLDLIAASRWVVLPSLAYENFPMSVLEALSAGTPVIVPNHGAFAAMVSDGVEGLMFAGGDAASLSTTLRAAMDADEGAWRQWSENARHKHLSEYTARRNYAQLMFIYQAAADSLQRARGRARHPAIAEGAGPMVKERVREQ
;
A
#
# COMPACT_ATOMS: atom_id res chain seq x y z
N MET A 1 2.50 9.13 -3.47
CA MET A 1 2.90 8.17 -4.54
C MET A 1 2.40 8.58 -5.91
N VAL A 2 1.09 8.78 -6.13
CA VAL A 2 0.55 9.13 -7.46
C VAL A 2 1.29 10.31 -8.12
N ALA A 3 1.49 11.40 -7.38
CA ALA A 3 2.22 12.56 -7.89
C ALA A 3 3.69 12.25 -8.22
N LEU A 4 4.37 11.46 -7.37
CA LEU A 4 5.75 11.03 -7.62
C LEU A 4 5.88 10.15 -8.86
N GLU A 5 4.92 9.25 -9.07
CA GLU A 5 4.90 8.37 -10.24
C GLU A 5 4.57 9.16 -11.52
N ALA A 6 3.64 10.11 -11.46
CA ALA A 6 3.34 11.00 -12.58
C ALA A 6 4.55 11.88 -12.95
N ASP A 7 5.25 12.42 -11.96
CA ASP A 7 6.48 13.19 -12.17
C ASP A 7 7.60 12.32 -12.78
N LEU A 8 7.76 11.09 -12.29
CA LEU A 8 8.70 10.12 -12.83
C LEU A 8 8.43 9.84 -14.32
N LEU A 9 7.17 9.61 -14.69
CA LEU A 9 6.77 9.41 -16.09
C LEU A 9 7.09 10.63 -16.95
N ARG A 10 6.73 11.84 -16.50
CA ARG A 10 7.03 13.07 -17.23
C ARG A 10 8.52 13.30 -17.46
N ARG A 11 9.36 13.01 -16.46
CA ARG A 11 10.83 13.09 -16.59
C ARG A 11 11.41 12.12 -17.61
N HIS A 12 10.67 11.06 -17.95
CA HIS A 12 11.04 10.12 -19.01
C HIS A 12 10.34 10.40 -20.34
N GLY A 13 9.76 11.60 -20.50
CA GLY A 13 9.18 12.05 -21.78
C GLY A 13 7.75 11.60 -22.04
N HIS A 14 7.06 11.00 -21.04
CA HIS A 14 5.65 10.65 -21.22
C HIS A 14 4.73 11.82 -20.94
N GLU A 15 3.69 11.95 -21.76
CA GLU A 15 2.57 12.85 -21.47
C GLU A 15 1.65 12.21 -20.43
N VAL A 16 1.33 12.95 -19.38
CA VAL A 16 0.50 12.45 -18.28
C VAL A 16 -0.62 13.42 -17.96
N GLU A 17 -1.84 13.01 -18.23
CA GLU A 17 -3.06 13.66 -17.75
C GLU A 17 -3.54 12.98 -16.47
N GLN A 18 -3.94 13.77 -15.46
CA GLN A 18 -4.42 13.26 -14.17
C GLN A 18 -5.91 13.57 -14.00
N LEU A 19 -6.70 12.53 -13.74
CA LEU A 19 -8.12 12.63 -13.45
C LEU A 19 -8.36 12.42 -11.96
N PHE A 20 -8.83 13.45 -11.25
CA PHE A 20 -9.13 13.40 -9.82
C PHE A 20 -10.62 13.55 -9.53
N ALA A 21 -11.07 12.86 -8.47
CA ALA A 21 -12.34 13.11 -7.81
C ALA A 21 -12.08 13.25 -6.30
N TRP A 22 -12.52 14.35 -5.71
CA TRP A 22 -12.20 14.70 -4.33
C TRP A 22 -13.34 14.37 -3.39
N THR A 23 -13.08 13.56 -2.35
CA THR A 23 -14.07 13.20 -1.32
C THR A 23 -14.55 14.37 -0.48
N LYS A 24 -13.80 15.47 -0.43
CA LYS A 24 -14.23 16.73 0.21
C LYS A 24 -15.57 17.26 -0.33
N GLU A 25 -15.94 16.87 -1.55
CA GLU A 25 -17.26 17.19 -2.12
C GLU A 25 -18.43 16.57 -1.33
N LEU A 26 -18.14 15.59 -0.45
CA LEU A 26 -19.13 14.92 0.41
C LEU A 26 -19.15 15.48 1.84
N ASP A 27 -18.20 16.31 2.21
CA ASP A 27 -18.13 16.91 3.55
C ASP A 27 -19.32 17.87 3.74
N GLY A 28 -20.10 17.64 4.79
CA GLY A 28 -21.34 18.41 5.04
C GLY A 28 -22.51 18.09 4.11
N ALA A 29 -22.43 17.05 3.28
CA ALA A 29 -23.52 16.67 2.39
C ALA A 29 -24.70 16.06 3.16
N GLY A 30 -25.93 16.47 2.80
CA GLY A 30 -27.15 15.91 3.38
C GLY A 30 -27.37 14.43 3.04
N ALA A 31 -28.28 13.77 3.78
CA ALA A 31 -28.51 12.33 3.71
C ALA A 31 -28.77 11.81 2.28
N LEU A 32 -29.49 12.55 1.46
CA LEU A 32 -29.80 12.18 0.07
C LEU A 32 -28.53 12.11 -0.81
N ARG A 33 -27.62 13.08 -0.64
CA ARG A 33 -26.32 13.09 -1.34
C ARG A 33 -25.41 11.95 -0.89
N LEU A 34 -25.41 11.63 0.40
CA LEU A 34 -24.67 10.49 0.94
C LEU A 34 -25.23 9.16 0.43
N PHE A 35 -26.55 9.02 0.33
CA PHE A 35 -27.19 7.86 -0.27
C PHE A 35 -26.83 7.73 -1.76
N ALA A 36 -26.94 8.81 -2.53
CA ALA A 36 -26.55 8.84 -3.94
C ALA A 36 -25.07 8.51 -4.14
N ALA A 37 -24.17 8.98 -3.25
CA ALA A 37 -22.76 8.60 -3.25
C ALA A 37 -22.58 7.11 -2.94
N GLY A 38 -23.37 6.53 -2.04
CA GLY A 38 -23.38 5.10 -1.74
C GLY A 38 -23.72 4.24 -2.97
N VAL A 39 -24.77 4.62 -3.70
CA VAL A 39 -25.15 3.98 -4.98
C VAL A 39 -24.07 4.21 -6.03
N GLY A 40 -23.56 5.44 -6.14
CA GLY A 40 -22.48 5.83 -7.04
C GLY A 40 -21.17 5.09 -6.78
N THR A 41 -20.95 4.59 -5.56
CA THR A 41 -19.80 3.72 -5.22
C THR A 41 -19.84 2.41 -6.02
N VAL A 42 -21.03 1.85 -6.24
CA VAL A 42 -21.20 0.63 -7.05
C VAL A 42 -21.04 0.95 -8.52
N TRP A 43 -21.77 1.94 -9.02
CA TRP A 43 -21.70 2.35 -10.42
C TRP A 43 -21.87 3.87 -10.57
N SER A 44 -20.79 4.56 -10.92
CA SER A 44 -20.77 6.02 -11.11
C SER A 44 -20.95 6.39 -12.57
N LEU A 45 -22.14 6.88 -12.94
CA LEU A 45 -22.38 7.45 -14.27
C LEU A 45 -21.50 8.68 -14.51
N ARG A 46 -21.27 9.49 -13.45
CA ARG A 46 -20.36 10.64 -13.50
C ARG A 46 -18.93 10.17 -13.79
N GLY A 47 -18.43 9.17 -13.04
CA GLY A 47 -17.10 8.62 -13.23
C GLY A 47 -16.90 8.03 -14.63
N TYR A 48 -17.87 7.25 -15.10
CA TYR A 48 -17.88 6.72 -16.47
C TYR A 48 -17.79 7.83 -17.52
N SER A 49 -18.63 8.87 -17.41
CA SER A 49 -18.65 10.00 -18.34
C SER A 49 -17.37 10.82 -18.29
N MET A 50 -16.82 11.07 -17.10
CA MET A 50 -15.54 11.77 -16.93
C MET A 50 -14.41 11.01 -17.63
N MET A 51 -14.29 9.70 -17.41
CA MET A 51 -13.30 8.87 -18.07
C MET A 51 -13.46 8.85 -19.59
N LYS A 52 -14.70 8.69 -20.09
CA LYS A 52 -14.98 8.74 -21.52
C LYS A 52 -14.55 10.05 -22.17
N LYS A 53 -14.84 11.20 -21.52
CA LYS A 53 -14.44 12.53 -22.00
C LYS A 53 -12.92 12.73 -21.95
N ALA A 54 -12.27 12.27 -20.88
CA ALA A 54 -10.81 12.35 -20.75
C ALA A 54 -10.12 11.55 -21.87
N ILE A 55 -10.57 10.31 -22.11
CA ILE A 55 -10.02 9.47 -23.18
C ILE A 55 -10.23 10.12 -24.55
N ALA A 56 -11.42 10.64 -24.82
CA ALA A 56 -11.72 11.29 -26.12
C ALA A 56 -10.87 12.54 -26.37
N ARG A 57 -10.49 13.27 -25.31
CA ARG A 57 -9.68 14.49 -25.41
C ARG A 57 -8.18 14.19 -25.49
N PHE A 58 -7.71 13.28 -24.66
CA PHE A 58 -6.28 13.03 -24.46
C PHE A 58 -5.73 11.87 -25.31
N SER A 59 -6.62 10.95 -25.76
CA SER A 59 -6.26 9.75 -26.54
C SER A 59 -5.13 8.93 -25.90
N PRO A 60 -5.23 8.54 -24.61
CA PRO A 60 -4.12 7.89 -23.92
C PRO A 60 -3.86 6.48 -24.47
N ASP A 61 -2.58 6.07 -24.47
CA ASP A 61 -2.16 4.69 -24.76
C ASP A 61 -2.53 3.74 -23.62
N ILE A 62 -2.66 4.25 -22.38
CA ILE A 62 -2.96 3.47 -21.19
C ILE A 62 -3.74 4.30 -20.14
N VAL A 63 -4.63 3.66 -19.43
CA VAL A 63 -5.28 4.21 -18.23
C VAL A 63 -4.71 3.53 -17.00
N HIS A 64 -4.06 4.29 -16.13
CA HIS A 64 -3.55 3.80 -14.85
C HIS A 64 -4.38 4.35 -13.68
N ALA A 65 -5.15 3.48 -13.02
CA ALA A 65 -5.99 3.84 -11.89
C ALA A 65 -5.33 3.46 -10.56
N HIS A 66 -5.28 4.40 -9.61
CA HIS A 66 -4.77 4.15 -8.25
C HIS A 66 -5.87 3.88 -7.24
N ASN A 67 -6.96 4.66 -7.27
CA ASN A 67 -8.10 4.46 -6.40
C ASN A 67 -9.38 4.93 -7.10
N THR A 68 -10.38 4.08 -7.13
CA THR A 68 -11.69 4.40 -7.74
C THR A 68 -12.77 4.67 -6.70
N PHE A 69 -12.52 4.31 -5.45
CA PHE A 69 -13.47 4.44 -4.34
C PHE A 69 -13.35 5.81 -3.65
N PRO A 70 -14.47 6.44 -3.26
CA PRO A 70 -15.84 6.03 -3.48
C PRO A 70 -16.50 6.65 -4.73
N LEU A 71 -15.91 7.68 -5.36
CA LEU A 71 -16.60 8.58 -6.29
C LEU A 71 -16.53 8.15 -7.76
N LEU A 72 -15.41 7.59 -8.20
CA LEU A 72 -15.24 7.20 -9.60
C LEU A 72 -15.86 5.83 -9.90
N SER A 73 -15.90 4.92 -8.93
CA SER A 73 -16.28 3.51 -9.02
C SER A 73 -15.52 2.72 -10.12
N PRO A 74 -15.59 1.39 -10.14
CA PRO A 74 -14.99 0.59 -11.21
C PRO A 74 -15.67 0.77 -12.59
N SER A 75 -16.72 1.58 -12.69
CA SER A 75 -17.35 1.92 -13.99
C SER A 75 -16.40 2.61 -14.96
N ILE A 76 -15.34 3.28 -14.48
CA ILE A 76 -14.30 3.88 -15.32
C ILE A 76 -13.54 2.85 -16.16
N PHE A 77 -13.40 1.61 -15.68
CA PHE A 77 -12.75 0.53 -16.43
C PHE A 77 -13.57 0.10 -17.65
N TRP A 78 -14.91 0.18 -17.55
CA TRP A 78 -15.82 -0.08 -18.67
C TRP A 78 -15.73 1.02 -19.73
N ALA A 79 -15.54 2.28 -19.32
CA ALA A 79 -15.34 3.38 -20.26
C ALA A 79 -14.02 3.21 -21.04
N ALA A 80 -12.94 2.83 -20.36
CA ALA A 80 -11.64 2.58 -20.98
C ALA A 80 -11.67 1.37 -21.92
N ASP A 81 -12.24 0.25 -21.49
CA ASP A 81 -12.40 -0.96 -22.31
C ASP A 81 -13.20 -0.70 -23.57
N ARG A 82 -14.33 0.05 -23.48
CA ARG A 82 -15.15 0.43 -24.64
C ARG A 82 -14.39 1.30 -25.64
N ALA A 83 -13.50 2.16 -25.14
CA ALA A 83 -12.62 2.98 -25.98
C ALA A 83 -11.41 2.20 -26.52
N GLY A 84 -11.17 0.98 -26.03
CA GLY A 84 -10.06 0.16 -26.44
C GLY A 84 -8.73 0.53 -25.84
N VAL A 85 -8.75 1.17 -24.69
CA VAL A 85 -7.55 1.58 -23.96
C VAL A 85 -7.26 0.57 -22.86
N PRO A 86 -6.04 0.01 -22.77
CA PRO A 86 -5.68 -0.92 -21.71
C PRO A 86 -5.68 -0.25 -20.35
N VAL A 87 -6.06 -1.03 -19.33
CA VAL A 87 -6.20 -0.53 -17.94
C VAL A 87 -5.22 -1.25 -17.03
N VAL A 88 -4.46 -0.48 -16.26
CA VAL A 88 -3.67 -0.92 -15.12
C VAL A 88 -4.30 -0.36 -13.84
N GLN A 89 -4.35 -1.17 -12.78
CA GLN A 89 -4.82 -0.71 -11.47
C GLN A 89 -3.79 -0.99 -10.39
N THR A 90 -3.30 0.06 -9.72
CA THR A 90 -2.50 -0.09 -8.50
C THR A 90 -3.41 -0.19 -7.28
N LEU A 91 -3.21 -1.24 -6.49
CA LEU A 91 -3.96 -1.53 -5.27
C LEU A 91 -3.18 -1.04 -4.04
N HIS A 92 -3.53 0.14 -3.53
CA HIS A 92 -2.88 0.74 -2.36
C HIS A 92 -3.44 0.24 -1.02
N ASN A 93 -4.45 -0.62 -1.04
CA ASN A 93 -5.07 -1.21 0.14
C ASN A 93 -5.80 -2.52 -0.22
N TYR A 94 -6.33 -3.19 0.78
CA TYR A 94 -7.02 -4.48 0.61
C TYR A 94 -8.52 -4.36 0.34
N ARG A 95 -9.03 -3.21 -0.12
CA ARG A 95 -10.48 -2.95 -0.27
C ARG A 95 -11.21 -3.93 -1.17
N LEU A 96 -10.58 -4.50 -2.16
CA LEU A 96 -11.18 -5.52 -3.02
C LEU A 96 -11.35 -6.87 -2.32
N ALA A 97 -10.61 -7.12 -1.23
CA ALA A 97 -10.67 -8.34 -0.44
C ALA A 97 -11.28 -8.12 0.95
N CYS A 98 -11.27 -6.90 1.50
CA CYS A 98 -11.71 -6.56 2.85
C CYS A 98 -12.43 -5.21 2.88
N ALA A 99 -13.63 -5.14 3.45
CA ALA A 99 -14.45 -3.92 3.45
C ALA A 99 -13.78 -2.73 4.16
N ASN A 100 -13.09 -2.94 5.29
CA ASN A 100 -12.34 -1.89 5.98
C ASN A 100 -10.96 -1.62 5.40
N SER A 101 -10.50 -2.46 4.46
CA SER A 101 -9.21 -2.37 3.78
C SER A 101 -7.95 -2.59 4.63
N LEU A 102 -8.08 -2.96 5.90
CA LEU A 102 -6.95 -3.10 6.84
C LEU A 102 -6.62 -4.56 7.17
N LEU A 103 -7.51 -5.51 6.81
CA LEU A 103 -7.43 -6.91 7.25
C LEU A 103 -7.30 -7.02 8.78
N LEU A 104 -8.00 -6.14 9.49
CA LEU A 104 -8.00 -6.04 10.95
C LEU A 104 -9.42 -5.92 11.47
N ARG A 105 -9.73 -6.62 12.57
CA ARG A 105 -10.97 -6.50 13.33
C ARG A 105 -10.68 -6.72 14.80
N ASP A 106 -11.23 -5.86 15.66
CA ASP A 106 -11.07 -5.97 17.11
C ASP A 106 -9.58 -6.12 17.52
N GLU A 107 -8.72 -5.30 16.89
CA GLU A 107 -7.26 -5.29 17.05
C GLU A 107 -6.55 -6.62 16.66
N GLN A 108 -7.26 -7.55 16.07
CA GLN A 108 -6.70 -8.81 15.59
C GLN A 108 -6.70 -8.90 14.07
N PRO A 109 -5.66 -9.51 13.47
CA PRO A 109 -5.63 -9.81 12.06
C PRO A 109 -6.87 -10.60 11.62
N CYS A 110 -7.53 -10.14 10.55
CA CYS A 110 -8.77 -10.74 10.07
C CYS A 110 -8.75 -10.93 8.55
N GLN A 111 -8.98 -12.17 8.10
CA GLN A 111 -9.05 -12.52 6.68
C GLN A 111 -10.37 -13.20 6.29
N GLU A 112 -11.41 -13.13 7.12
CA GLU A 112 -12.69 -13.84 6.90
C GLU A 112 -13.37 -13.51 5.54
N CYS A 113 -13.13 -12.30 5.00
CA CYS A 113 -13.72 -11.88 3.73
C CYS A 113 -12.87 -12.23 2.51
N VAL A 114 -11.62 -12.67 2.67
CA VAL A 114 -10.64 -12.72 1.57
C VAL A 114 -11.05 -13.71 0.48
N SER A 115 -11.48 -14.92 0.83
CA SER A 115 -11.81 -15.97 -0.15
C SER A 115 -13.32 -16.15 -0.37
N HIS A 116 -14.14 -15.32 0.26
CA HIS A 116 -15.58 -15.47 0.30
C HIS A 116 -16.33 -14.21 -0.12
N VAL A 117 -17.63 -14.33 -0.29
CA VAL A 117 -18.51 -13.15 -0.34
C VAL A 117 -18.40 -12.45 1.02
N PRO A 118 -18.17 -11.13 1.08
CA PRO A 118 -17.79 -10.43 2.31
C PRO A 118 -18.97 -10.19 3.27
N TRP A 119 -19.78 -11.23 3.56
CA TRP A 119 -20.88 -11.19 4.52
C TRP A 119 -20.41 -10.91 5.95
N ALA A 120 -19.25 -11.44 6.32
CA ALA A 120 -18.64 -11.15 7.62
C ALA A 120 -18.42 -9.64 7.81
N GLY A 121 -17.95 -8.93 6.77
CA GLY A 121 -17.81 -7.49 6.80
C GLY A 121 -19.11 -6.76 7.10
N LEU A 122 -20.25 -7.18 6.53
CA LEU A 122 -21.59 -6.63 6.82
C LEU A 122 -22.02 -6.91 8.25
N ARG A 123 -21.91 -8.17 8.69
CA ARG A 123 -22.27 -8.60 10.05
C ARG A 123 -21.55 -7.76 11.11
N HIS A 124 -20.27 -7.52 10.89
CA HIS A 124 -19.41 -6.78 11.83
C HIS A 124 -19.35 -5.26 11.55
N ARG A 125 -20.10 -4.75 10.56
CA ARG A 125 -20.11 -3.30 10.18
C ARG A 125 -18.71 -2.73 10.02
N CYS A 126 -17.81 -3.46 9.36
CA CYS A 126 -16.37 -3.23 9.35
C CYS A 126 -15.94 -1.88 8.76
N TYR A 127 -16.75 -1.22 7.91
CA TYR A 127 -16.40 0.08 7.34
C TYR A 127 -17.11 1.23 8.05
N GLY A 128 -16.33 1.96 8.86
CA GLY A 128 -16.80 3.12 9.62
C GLY A 128 -17.89 2.80 10.65
N ALA A 129 -17.86 1.58 11.21
CA ALA A 129 -18.85 1.06 12.17
C ALA A 129 -20.32 1.18 11.67
N SER A 130 -20.51 1.27 10.34
CA SER A 130 -21.82 1.53 9.72
C SER A 130 -22.22 0.39 8.79
N PHE A 131 -23.43 -0.14 8.99
CA PHE A 131 -24.01 -1.14 8.11
C PHE A 131 -24.10 -0.63 6.65
N TRP A 132 -24.64 0.56 6.44
CA TRP A 132 -24.87 1.11 5.10
C TRP A 132 -23.58 1.44 4.35
N ARG A 133 -22.58 1.98 5.05
CA ARG A 133 -21.25 2.21 4.47
C ARG A 133 -20.58 0.89 4.09
N THR A 134 -20.67 -0.11 4.94
CA THR A 134 -20.14 -1.45 4.66
C THR A 134 -20.89 -2.11 3.51
N ALA A 135 -22.23 -1.97 3.46
CA ALA A 135 -23.05 -2.50 2.38
C ALA A 135 -22.68 -1.89 1.02
N ALA A 136 -22.42 -0.59 0.95
CA ALA A 136 -21.99 0.06 -0.29
C ALA A 136 -20.67 -0.53 -0.83
N VAL A 137 -19.66 -0.70 0.04
CA VAL A 137 -18.37 -1.31 -0.33
C VAL A 137 -18.52 -2.77 -0.74
N THR A 138 -19.27 -3.54 0.05
CA THR A 138 -19.52 -4.96 -0.19
C THR A 138 -20.28 -5.15 -1.51
N SER A 139 -21.33 -4.36 -1.75
CA SER A 139 -22.10 -4.42 -2.99
C SER A 139 -21.24 -4.06 -4.21
N MET A 140 -20.40 -3.03 -4.11
CA MET A 140 -19.44 -2.71 -5.17
C MET A 140 -18.57 -3.94 -5.50
N ASN A 141 -17.97 -4.56 -4.51
CA ASN A 141 -17.09 -5.72 -4.72
C ASN A 141 -17.85 -6.90 -5.34
N VAL A 142 -19.03 -7.24 -4.82
CA VAL A 142 -19.84 -8.37 -5.30
C VAL A 142 -20.33 -8.12 -6.73
N VAL A 143 -20.88 -6.95 -7.01
CA VAL A 143 -21.40 -6.59 -8.35
C VAL A 143 -20.28 -6.64 -9.38
N HIS A 144 -19.15 -5.99 -9.13
CA HIS A 144 -18.04 -5.94 -10.09
C HIS A 144 -17.31 -7.27 -10.25
N ARG A 145 -17.28 -8.13 -9.22
CA ARG A 145 -16.84 -9.52 -9.37
C ARG A 145 -17.78 -10.32 -10.28
N ARG A 146 -19.11 -10.23 -10.06
CA ARG A 146 -20.13 -10.93 -10.89
C ARG A 146 -20.16 -10.42 -12.33
N LEU A 147 -19.99 -9.12 -12.55
CA LEU A 147 -19.87 -8.53 -13.88
C LEU A 147 -18.55 -8.86 -14.59
N GLY A 148 -17.62 -9.54 -13.90
CA GLY A 148 -16.31 -9.87 -14.44
C GLY A 148 -15.41 -8.65 -14.66
N THR A 149 -15.72 -7.49 -14.06
CA THR A 149 -14.99 -6.23 -14.27
C THR A 149 -13.49 -6.41 -14.09
N TYR A 150 -13.09 -7.04 -12.98
CA TYR A 150 -11.67 -7.25 -12.66
C TYR A 150 -11.00 -8.32 -13.53
N ARG A 151 -11.77 -9.23 -14.13
CA ARG A 151 -11.27 -10.28 -15.02
C ARG A 151 -11.18 -9.85 -16.48
N SER A 152 -12.05 -8.93 -16.92
CA SER A 152 -12.16 -8.60 -18.34
C SER A 152 -11.86 -7.13 -18.67
N LYS A 153 -11.92 -6.20 -17.70
CA LYS A 153 -11.77 -4.75 -17.93
C LYS A 153 -10.50 -4.18 -17.31
N VAL A 154 -9.78 -4.94 -16.46
CA VAL A 154 -8.47 -4.58 -15.94
C VAL A 154 -7.45 -5.56 -16.49
N HIS A 155 -6.43 -5.04 -17.16
CA HIS A 155 -5.47 -5.83 -17.94
C HIS A 155 -4.23 -6.19 -17.14
N ALA A 156 -3.85 -5.37 -16.15
CA ALA A 156 -2.84 -5.66 -15.15
C ALA A 156 -3.18 -5.01 -13.80
N PHE A 157 -2.81 -5.69 -12.71
CA PHE A 157 -2.88 -5.17 -11.36
C PHE A 157 -1.47 -4.99 -10.83
N ILE A 158 -1.26 -3.88 -10.13
CA ILE A 158 -0.03 -3.63 -9.37
C ILE A 158 -0.37 -3.76 -7.89
N VAL A 159 0.37 -4.60 -7.21
CA VAL A 159 0.40 -4.70 -5.75
C VAL A 159 1.79 -4.37 -5.25
N LEU A 160 1.91 -4.02 -3.98
CA LEU A 160 3.14 -3.41 -3.48
C LEU A 160 4.08 -4.42 -2.81
N THR A 161 3.57 -5.62 -2.45
CA THR A 161 4.31 -6.71 -1.81
C THR A 161 3.82 -8.08 -2.28
N GLU A 162 4.61 -9.14 -2.11
CA GLU A 162 4.18 -10.52 -2.38
C GLU A 162 3.02 -10.93 -1.44
N PHE A 163 3.03 -10.46 -0.18
CA PHE A 163 1.89 -10.67 0.72
C PHE A 163 0.60 -10.10 0.13
N SER A 164 0.63 -8.86 -0.40
CA SER A 164 -0.52 -8.25 -1.06
C SER A 164 -0.97 -9.03 -2.29
N LYS A 165 -0.02 -9.59 -3.08
CA LYS A 165 -0.33 -10.45 -4.23
C LYS A 165 -1.10 -11.68 -3.82
N GLU A 166 -0.66 -12.36 -2.77
CA GLU A 166 -1.34 -13.54 -2.27
C GLU A 166 -2.77 -13.23 -1.77
N ILE A 167 -2.93 -12.17 -0.98
CA ILE A 167 -4.26 -11.74 -0.49
C ILE A 167 -5.19 -11.40 -1.65
N GLN A 168 -4.73 -10.65 -2.66
CA GLN A 168 -5.56 -10.23 -3.78
C GLN A 168 -5.90 -11.39 -4.71
N ALA A 169 -4.98 -12.33 -4.93
CA ALA A 169 -5.22 -13.54 -5.70
C ALA A 169 -6.25 -14.46 -5.01
N ARG A 170 -6.11 -14.70 -3.70
CA ARG A 170 -7.11 -15.40 -2.88
C ARG A 170 -8.45 -14.65 -2.87
N GLY A 171 -8.40 -13.33 -2.94
CA GLY A 171 -9.54 -12.44 -3.11
C GLY A 171 -10.24 -12.53 -4.47
N GLY A 172 -9.77 -13.38 -5.40
CA GLY A 172 -10.40 -13.67 -6.69
C GLY A 172 -9.94 -12.81 -7.87
N LEU A 173 -8.85 -12.05 -7.71
CA LEU A 173 -8.19 -11.40 -8.85
C LEU A 173 -7.35 -12.42 -9.63
N PRO A 174 -7.24 -12.29 -10.97
CA PRO A 174 -6.46 -13.20 -11.81
C PRO A 174 -4.97 -13.09 -11.49
N ARG A 175 -4.42 -14.16 -10.87
CA ARG A 175 -3.04 -14.20 -10.34
C ARG A 175 -1.98 -13.86 -11.40
N GLU A 176 -2.23 -14.29 -12.63
CA GLU A 176 -1.35 -14.07 -13.80
C GLU A 176 -1.29 -12.61 -14.26
N ARG A 177 -2.21 -11.77 -13.79
CA ARG A 177 -2.24 -10.33 -14.07
C ARG A 177 -1.80 -9.48 -12.88
N ILE A 178 -1.42 -10.10 -11.75
CA ILE A 178 -0.97 -9.39 -10.56
C ILE A 178 0.55 -9.31 -10.58
N HIS A 179 1.07 -8.10 -10.70
CA HIS A 179 2.49 -7.78 -10.68
C HIS A 179 2.87 -7.11 -9.36
N VAL A 180 3.98 -7.53 -8.77
CA VAL A 180 4.52 -6.86 -7.58
C VAL A 180 5.45 -5.74 -8.05
N LYS A 181 5.09 -4.51 -7.72
CA LYS A 181 5.87 -3.30 -7.97
C LYS A 181 5.83 -2.44 -6.72
N PRO A 182 6.86 -2.48 -5.88
CA PRO A 182 6.93 -1.65 -4.67
C PRO A 182 6.83 -0.16 -4.98
N ASN A 183 6.42 0.62 -3.98
CA ASN A 183 6.61 2.06 -4.01
C ASN A 183 8.11 2.39 -4.01
N PHE A 184 8.45 3.59 -4.40
CA PHE A 184 9.83 4.09 -4.39
C PHE A 184 9.92 5.41 -3.62
N SER A 185 11.12 5.75 -3.19
CA SER A 185 11.44 7.08 -2.68
C SER A 185 12.80 7.55 -3.21
N PRO A 186 13.01 8.86 -3.32
CA PRO A 186 14.36 9.37 -3.51
C PRO A 186 15.27 8.89 -2.38
N ALA A 187 16.50 8.53 -2.69
CA ALA A 187 17.48 8.25 -1.66
C ALA A 187 17.82 9.54 -0.91
N LEU A 188 17.84 9.50 0.42
CA LEU A 188 18.28 10.65 1.19
C LEU A 188 19.77 10.88 0.96
N VAL A 189 20.10 12.09 0.52
CA VAL A 189 21.49 12.49 0.20
C VAL A 189 22.28 12.78 1.48
N ARG A 190 21.64 13.36 2.48
CA ARG A 190 22.26 13.67 3.78
C ARG A 190 21.92 12.60 4.79
N LEU A 191 22.94 11.84 5.18
CA LEU A 191 22.86 10.95 6.34
C LEU A 191 23.41 11.71 7.54
N ALA A 192 22.62 11.80 8.61
CA ALA A 192 23.12 12.38 9.86
C ALA A 192 24.24 11.48 10.44
N SER A 193 25.35 12.10 10.82
CA SER A 193 26.44 11.42 11.51
C SER A 193 27.11 12.41 12.50
N PRO A 194 27.25 12.08 13.77
CA PRO A 194 26.78 10.86 14.44
C PRO A 194 25.25 10.87 14.63
N ARG A 195 24.64 9.68 14.70
CA ARG A 195 23.21 9.54 15.03
C ARG A 195 22.99 9.62 16.54
N VAL A 196 21.88 10.22 16.90
CA VAL A 196 21.46 10.32 18.29
C VAL A 196 20.93 8.95 18.76
N ARG A 197 21.28 8.53 19.97
CA ARG A 197 20.77 7.30 20.62
C ARG A 197 19.30 7.47 20.99
N ARG A 198 18.42 7.42 20.01
CA ARG A 198 16.97 7.54 20.16
C ARG A 198 16.23 6.67 19.16
N PHE A 199 14.99 6.37 19.54
CA PHE A 199 14.01 5.66 18.75
C PHE A 199 12.97 6.66 18.22
N VAL A 200 12.44 6.42 17.04
CA VAL A 200 11.38 7.27 16.47
C VAL A 200 10.24 6.43 15.93
N PHE A 201 9.03 6.78 16.33
CA PHE A 201 7.80 6.40 15.66
C PHE A 201 7.37 7.56 14.77
N ALA A 202 7.05 7.30 13.49
CA ALA A 202 6.53 8.29 12.57
C ALA A 202 5.28 7.77 11.87
N GLY A 203 4.11 8.36 12.17
CA GLY A 203 2.84 7.94 11.59
C GLY A 203 1.61 8.47 12.32
N SER A 204 0.43 8.03 11.87
CA SER A 204 -0.83 8.36 12.55
C SER A 204 -0.88 7.72 13.94
N ILE A 205 -1.28 8.48 14.95
CA ILE A 205 -1.48 7.99 16.33
C ILE A 205 -2.89 7.45 16.42
N ALA A 206 -3.06 6.23 15.95
CA ALA A 206 -4.33 5.51 15.93
C ALA A 206 -4.15 4.06 16.40
N ARG A 207 -5.19 3.49 16.98
CA ARG A 207 -5.17 2.17 17.62
C ARG A 207 -4.53 1.09 16.76
N PHE A 208 -4.91 1.03 15.48
CA PHE A 208 -4.38 0.05 14.53
C PHE A 208 -2.89 0.19 14.21
N LYS A 209 -2.29 1.36 14.50
CA LYS A 209 -0.84 1.59 14.38
C LYS A 209 -0.04 1.11 15.60
N GLY A 210 -0.71 0.66 16.67
CA GLY A 210 -0.08 0.01 17.81
C GLY A 210 0.77 0.91 18.69
N VAL A 211 0.61 2.25 18.61
CA VAL A 211 1.43 3.20 19.41
C VAL A 211 1.30 2.94 20.90
N HIS A 212 0.10 2.55 21.37
CA HIS A 212 -0.13 2.17 22.77
C HIS A 212 0.76 1.00 23.21
N LEU A 213 0.94 -0.04 22.36
CA LEU A 213 1.83 -1.17 22.64
C LEU A 213 3.29 -0.73 22.75
N LEU A 214 3.72 0.18 21.88
CA LEU A 214 5.06 0.75 21.93
C LEU A 214 5.29 1.51 23.24
N LEU A 215 4.35 2.33 23.64
CA LEU A 215 4.44 3.12 24.88
C LEU A 215 4.43 2.22 26.12
N GLU A 216 3.60 1.19 26.14
CA GLU A 216 3.57 0.18 27.21
C GLU A 216 4.90 -0.60 27.30
N ALA A 217 5.42 -1.06 26.18
CA ALA A 217 6.70 -1.76 26.12
C ALA A 217 7.87 -0.84 26.54
N TRP A 218 7.86 0.42 26.12
CA TRP A 218 8.89 1.41 26.45
C TRP A 218 8.90 1.79 27.92
N ALA A 219 7.73 2.01 28.52
CA ALA A 219 7.59 2.43 29.92
C ALA A 219 8.15 1.41 30.93
N GLY A 220 8.22 0.13 30.54
CA GLY A 220 8.78 -0.95 31.34
C GLY A 220 10.30 -1.14 31.21
N LEU A 221 10.99 -0.32 30.40
CA LEU A 221 12.41 -0.50 30.11
C LEU A 221 13.31 0.49 30.88
N ALA A 222 14.47 0.02 31.29
CA ALA A 222 15.60 0.88 31.65
C ALA A 222 16.20 1.42 30.34
N THR A 223 16.07 2.72 30.09
CA THR A 223 16.39 3.30 28.77
C THR A 223 17.79 3.97 28.73
N ASP A 224 18.51 4.04 29.84
CA ASP A 224 19.88 4.59 29.95
C ASP A 224 20.05 5.92 29.20
N GLY A 225 19.09 6.83 29.38
CA GLY A 225 19.05 8.16 28.75
C GLY A 225 18.62 8.17 27.28
N GLN A 226 18.21 7.03 26.70
CA GLN A 226 17.67 7.00 25.36
C GLN A 226 16.24 7.56 25.34
N GLN A 227 15.85 8.18 24.22
CA GLN A 227 14.56 8.82 24.04
C GLN A 227 13.72 8.10 22.99
N LEU A 228 12.41 8.14 23.17
CA LEU A 228 11.41 7.76 22.18
C LEU A 228 10.71 9.00 21.65
N LEU A 229 10.85 9.29 20.37
CA LEU A 229 10.13 10.36 19.70
C LEU A 229 8.85 9.81 19.08
N ILE A 230 7.71 10.45 19.37
CA ILE A 230 6.41 10.17 18.75
C ILE A 230 6.08 11.32 17.79
N VAL A 231 6.23 11.03 16.49
CA VAL A 231 6.02 12.01 15.41
C VAL A 231 4.72 11.68 14.69
N GLY A 232 3.77 12.60 14.73
CA GLY A 232 2.46 12.46 14.11
C GLY A 232 1.32 12.96 14.98
N ASP A 233 0.12 12.72 14.51
CA ASP A 233 -1.13 13.06 15.19
C ASP A 233 -2.19 11.98 14.92
N GLY A 234 -3.28 11.99 15.69
CA GLY A 234 -4.35 11.03 15.50
C GLY A 234 -5.33 10.97 16.67
N PRO A 235 -6.39 10.17 16.53
CA PRO A 235 -7.47 10.13 17.52
C PRO A 235 -7.02 9.72 18.93
N ASP A 236 -5.98 8.90 19.06
CA ASP A 236 -5.56 8.36 20.35
C ASP A 236 -4.48 9.22 21.05
N ARG A 237 -3.99 10.28 20.37
CA ARG A 237 -2.89 11.09 20.87
C ARG A 237 -3.14 11.65 22.27
N ALA A 238 -4.25 12.36 22.44
CA ALA A 238 -4.52 13.08 23.71
C ALA A 238 -4.67 12.13 24.92
N GLU A 239 -5.20 10.93 24.70
CA GLU A 239 -5.29 9.89 25.73
C GLU A 239 -3.92 9.34 26.09
N LEU A 240 -3.13 8.95 25.08
CA LEU A 240 -1.82 8.36 25.29
C LEU A 240 -0.83 9.37 25.89
N GLU A 241 -0.87 10.62 25.48
CA GLU A 241 -0.04 11.70 26.05
C GLU A 241 -0.31 11.92 27.54
N ARG A 242 -1.58 11.89 27.96
CA ARG A 242 -1.95 11.94 29.39
C ARG A 242 -1.51 10.69 30.16
N ARG A 243 -1.73 9.50 29.58
CA ARG A 243 -1.42 8.22 30.23
C ARG A 243 0.08 8.05 30.49
N PHE A 244 0.93 8.55 29.60
CA PHE A 244 2.38 8.42 29.69
C PHE A 244 3.09 9.74 30.05
N ALA A 245 2.39 10.72 30.61
CA ALA A 245 2.93 12.03 30.96
C ALA A 245 4.10 11.98 31.97
N ALA A 246 4.16 10.94 32.80
CA ALA A 246 5.27 10.74 33.76
C ALA A 246 6.57 10.25 33.11
N GLN A 247 6.54 9.85 31.86
CA GLN A 247 7.70 9.31 31.14
C GLN A 247 8.47 10.45 30.44
N ALA A 248 9.41 11.06 31.13
CA ALA A 248 10.19 12.22 30.63
C ALA A 248 11.02 11.91 29.36
N ASN A 249 11.29 10.63 29.08
CA ASN A 249 12.04 10.18 27.92
C ASN A 249 11.17 9.88 26.68
N ILE A 250 9.85 10.12 26.76
CA ILE A 250 8.94 10.10 25.62
C ILE A 250 8.69 11.53 25.18
N VAL A 251 9.07 11.85 23.93
CA VAL A 251 8.96 13.20 23.36
C VAL A 251 7.88 13.23 22.30
N TRP A 252 6.82 13.99 22.54
CA TRP A 252 5.70 14.16 21.62
C TRP A 252 5.97 15.32 20.65
N CYS A 253 6.26 15.01 19.39
CA CYS A 253 6.61 16.00 18.37
C CYS A 253 5.41 16.57 17.60
N GLY A 254 4.24 15.97 17.74
CA GLY A 254 3.07 16.35 16.94
C GLY A 254 3.24 16.10 15.44
N ASN A 255 2.33 16.67 14.67
CA ASN A 255 2.42 16.58 13.21
C ASN A 255 3.56 17.47 12.69
N GLN A 256 4.47 16.90 11.91
CA GLN A 256 5.62 17.60 11.35
C GLN A 256 5.59 17.60 9.82
N PRO A 257 6.15 18.62 9.15
CA PRO A 257 6.38 18.58 7.71
C PRO A 257 7.21 17.35 7.31
N ARG A 258 6.96 16.82 6.13
CA ARG A 258 7.62 15.59 5.67
C ARG A 258 9.14 15.65 5.72
N GLU A 259 9.72 16.76 5.32
CA GLU A 259 11.18 16.97 5.37
C GLU A 259 11.72 16.82 6.78
N LYS A 260 11.02 17.41 7.76
CA LYS A 260 11.39 17.29 9.18
C LYS A 260 11.26 15.86 9.70
N VAL A 261 10.24 15.12 9.26
CA VAL A 261 10.10 13.69 9.61
C VAL A 261 11.30 12.90 9.07
N LEU A 262 11.70 13.13 7.83
CA LEU A 262 12.85 12.48 7.22
C LEU A 262 14.16 12.81 7.96
N ASP A 263 14.34 14.06 8.38
CA ASP A 263 15.50 14.48 9.18
C ASP A 263 15.52 13.77 10.54
N LEU A 264 14.36 13.66 11.22
CA LEU A 264 14.24 12.96 12.49
C LEU A 264 14.55 11.47 12.35
N ILE A 265 14.06 10.82 11.29
CA ILE A 265 14.37 9.43 10.94
C ILE A 265 15.89 9.28 10.71
N ALA A 266 16.47 10.13 9.86
CA ALA A 266 17.88 10.07 9.52
C ALA A 266 18.80 10.31 10.72
N ALA A 267 18.39 11.14 11.68
CA ALA A 267 19.15 11.45 12.89
C ALA A 267 18.96 10.43 14.02
N SER A 268 18.02 9.50 13.91
CA SER A 268 17.72 8.48 14.94
C SER A 268 18.46 7.16 14.69
N ARG A 269 18.69 6.38 15.73
CA ARG A 269 19.26 5.02 15.59
C ARG A 269 18.24 4.01 15.09
N TRP A 270 16.97 4.15 15.48
CA TRP A 270 15.92 3.18 15.17
C TRP A 270 14.62 3.86 14.78
N VAL A 271 13.94 3.26 13.83
CA VAL A 271 12.50 3.52 13.56
C VAL A 271 11.70 2.36 14.10
N VAL A 272 10.65 2.63 14.89
CA VAL A 272 9.77 1.59 15.45
C VAL A 272 8.36 1.74 14.89
N LEU A 273 7.81 0.69 14.32
CA LEU A 273 6.49 0.68 13.70
C LEU A 273 5.67 -0.51 14.21
N PRO A 274 4.94 -0.37 15.33
CA PRO A 274 4.28 -1.47 16.03
C PRO A 274 2.89 -1.80 15.50
N SER A 275 2.64 -1.61 14.19
CA SER A 275 1.31 -1.73 13.58
C SER A 275 0.66 -3.09 13.81
N LEU A 276 -0.62 -3.07 14.24
CA LEU A 276 -1.47 -4.26 14.38
C LEU A 276 -2.08 -4.68 13.02
N ALA A 277 -2.29 -3.69 12.13
CA ALA A 277 -2.89 -3.93 10.83
C ALA A 277 -1.88 -4.55 9.86
N TYR A 278 -2.39 -5.35 8.94
CA TYR A 278 -1.63 -5.72 7.75
C TYR A 278 -1.47 -4.50 6.84
N GLU A 279 -0.40 -3.75 7.06
CA GLU A 279 -0.05 -2.64 6.17
C GLU A 279 0.08 -3.13 4.73
N ASN A 280 -0.32 -2.32 3.77
CA ASN A 280 -0.14 -2.69 2.37
C ASN A 280 1.29 -2.41 1.89
N PHE A 281 1.82 -1.24 2.29
CA PHE A 281 3.22 -0.85 2.09
C PHE A 281 3.57 0.32 3.03
N PRO A 282 4.20 0.06 4.17
CA PRO A 282 4.50 1.10 5.15
C PRO A 282 5.59 2.04 4.64
N MET A 283 5.20 3.25 4.26
CA MET A 283 6.12 4.26 3.72
C MET A 283 7.21 4.65 4.72
N SER A 284 6.91 4.60 6.03
CA SER A 284 7.91 4.89 7.07
C SER A 284 9.05 3.85 7.10
N VAL A 285 8.80 2.57 6.72
CA VAL A 285 9.89 1.60 6.50
C VAL A 285 10.73 2.03 5.31
N LEU A 286 10.11 2.36 4.19
CA LEU A 286 10.82 2.80 2.99
C LEU A 286 11.69 4.04 3.27
N GLU A 287 11.16 5.01 4.02
CA GLU A 287 11.86 6.22 4.43
C GLU A 287 13.03 5.92 5.36
N ALA A 288 12.84 5.00 6.32
CA ALA A 288 13.91 4.52 7.20
C ALA A 288 15.04 3.84 6.41
N LEU A 289 14.70 2.90 5.52
CA LEU A 289 15.67 2.22 4.66
C LEU A 289 16.43 3.23 3.78
N SER A 290 15.74 4.26 3.23
CA SER A 290 16.38 5.31 2.43
C SER A 290 17.39 6.13 3.21
N ALA A 291 17.18 6.28 4.52
CA ALA A 291 18.08 6.96 5.44
C ALA A 291 19.18 6.03 6.00
N GLY A 292 19.15 4.73 5.70
CA GLY A 292 19.97 3.73 6.36
C GLY A 292 19.67 3.64 7.85
N THR A 293 18.43 3.87 8.28
CA THR A 293 18.00 3.72 9.67
C THR A 293 17.37 2.36 9.85
N PRO A 294 17.94 1.47 10.65
CA PRO A 294 17.35 0.17 10.94
C PRO A 294 15.96 0.30 11.56
N VAL A 295 15.12 -0.71 11.32
CA VAL A 295 13.73 -0.68 11.75
C VAL A 295 13.42 -1.77 12.77
N ILE A 296 12.45 -1.52 13.66
CA ILE A 296 11.82 -2.51 14.52
C ILE A 296 10.36 -2.63 14.10
N VAL A 297 9.97 -3.80 13.59
CA VAL A 297 8.69 -4.02 12.94
C VAL A 297 8.05 -5.35 13.34
N PRO A 298 6.73 -5.51 13.24
CA PRO A 298 6.09 -6.81 13.49
C PRO A 298 6.42 -7.82 12.37
N ASN A 299 6.45 -9.10 12.72
CA ASN A 299 6.80 -10.22 11.84
C ASN A 299 5.65 -10.66 10.91
N HIS A 300 4.84 -9.74 10.42
CA HIS A 300 3.69 -10.08 9.58
C HIS A 300 3.47 -9.11 8.41
N GLY A 301 2.68 -9.57 7.42
CA GLY A 301 2.18 -8.75 6.33
C GLY A 301 3.27 -8.13 5.46
N ALA A 302 3.11 -6.86 5.14
CA ALA A 302 4.08 -6.11 4.34
C ALA A 302 5.42 -5.90 5.08
N PHE A 303 5.42 -5.86 6.40
CA PHE A 303 6.66 -5.71 7.18
C PHE A 303 7.59 -6.89 6.95
N ALA A 304 7.09 -8.12 7.06
CA ALA A 304 7.86 -9.34 6.78
C ALA A 304 8.26 -9.49 5.30
N ALA A 305 7.56 -8.80 4.38
CA ALA A 305 7.94 -8.76 2.98
C ALA A 305 9.01 -7.71 2.66
N MET A 306 9.16 -6.68 3.52
CA MET A 306 10.09 -5.56 3.30
C MET A 306 11.36 -5.63 4.16
N VAL A 307 11.33 -6.37 5.25
CA VAL A 307 12.41 -6.43 6.24
C VAL A 307 12.71 -7.90 6.55
N SER A 308 13.98 -8.23 6.66
CA SER A 308 14.47 -9.53 7.11
C SER A 308 15.03 -9.37 8.52
N ASP A 309 14.59 -10.20 9.46
CA ASP A 309 15.02 -10.13 10.85
C ASP A 309 16.55 -10.28 10.98
N GLY A 310 17.17 -9.40 11.75
CA GLY A 310 18.62 -9.36 11.92
C GLY A 310 19.40 -8.82 10.72
N VAL A 311 18.74 -8.39 9.62
CA VAL A 311 19.42 -7.89 8.41
C VAL A 311 19.25 -6.39 8.24
N GLU A 312 18.03 -5.88 8.04
CA GLU A 312 17.76 -4.44 7.95
C GLU A 312 17.20 -3.86 9.25
N GLY A 313 17.08 -4.67 10.27
CA GLY A 313 16.51 -4.34 11.56
C GLY A 313 16.08 -5.58 12.32
N LEU A 314 15.17 -5.42 13.26
CA LEU A 314 14.70 -6.47 14.15
C LEU A 314 13.19 -6.65 14.02
N MET A 315 12.71 -7.87 14.23
CA MET A 315 11.29 -8.20 14.22
C MET A 315 10.82 -8.65 15.61
N PHE A 316 9.56 -8.37 15.90
CA PHE A 316 8.86 -8.85 17.09
C PHE A 316 7.53 -9.53 16.71
N ALA A 317 6.97 -10.34 17.61
CA ALA A 317 5.65 -10.95 17.40
C ALA A 317 4.57 -9.86 17.39
N GLY A 318 3.90 -9.68 16.25
CA GLY A 318 2.90 -8.62 16.08
C GLY A 318 1.77 -8.69 17.11
N GLY A 319 1.45 -7.55 17.74
CA GLY A 319 0.44 -7.45 18.78
C GLY A 319 0.92 -7.85 20.18
N ASP A 320 2.17 -8.27 20.35
CA ASP A 320 2.75 -8.72 21.61
C ASP A 320 3.69 -7.65 22.20
N ALA A 321 3.25 -6.95 23.24
CA ALA A 321 4.02 -5.93 23.93
C ALA A 321 5.26 -6.50 24.63
N ALA A 322 5.23 -7.74 25.12
CA ALA A 322 6.37 -8.38 25.77
C ALA A 322 7.47 -8.71 24.75
N SER A 323 7.08 -9.24 23.58
CA SER A 323 8.00 -9.46 22.47
C SER A 323 8.61 -8.14 21.98
N LEU A 324 7.80 -7.08 21.85
CA LEU A 324 8.29 -5.74 21.49
C LEU A 324 9.29 -5.20 22.53
N SER A 325 8.99 -5.34 23.83
CA SER A 325 9.88 -4.91 24.92
C SER A 325 11.24 -5.63 24.85
N THR A 326 11.22 -6.96 24.60
CA THR A 326 12.45 -7.74 24.43
C THR A 326 13.27 -7.26 23.24
N THR A 327 12.61 -6.99 22.10
CA THR A 327 13.26 -6.51 20.88
C THR A 327 13.83 -5.09 21.05
N LEU A 328 13.09 -4.19 21.73
CA LEU A 328 13.58 -2.85 22.07
C LEU A 328 14.83 -2.90 22.95
N ARG A 329 14.86 -3.80 23.95
CA ARG A 329 16.05 -4.01 24.79
C ARG A 329 17.24 -4.49 23.97
N ALA A 330 17.06 -5.50 23.14
CA ALA A 330 18.12 -5.99 22.25
C ALA A 330 18.66 -4.88 21.33
N ALA A 331 17.78 -4.00 20.84
CA ALA A 331 18.17 -2.85 20.03
C ALA A 331 18.93 -1.77 20.84
N MET A 332 18.61 -1.57 22.13
CA MET A 332 19.31 -0.66 23.03
C MET A 332 20.71 -1.17 23.37
N ASP A 333 20.83 -2.47 23.58
CA ASP A 333 22.08 -3.15 24.01
C ASP A 333 23.03 -3.42 22.83
N ALA A 334 22.56 -3.26 21.60
CA ALA A 334 23.36 -3.50 20.41
C ALA A 334 24.61 -2.62 20.36
N ASP A 335 25.76 -3.25 20.14
CA ASP A 335 26.99 -2.55 19.90
C ASP A 335 27.01 -1.73 18.61
N GLU A 336 28.00 -0.86 18.46
CA GLU A 336 28.09 0.03 17.31
C GLU A 336 28.36 -0.73 16.00
N GLY A 337 29.06 -1.88 16.07
CA GLY A 337 29.37 -2.72 14.92
C GLY A 337 28.13 -3.38 14.33
N ALA A 338 27.34 -4.05 15.19
CA ALA A 338 26.07 -4.65 14.80
C ALA A 338 25.10 -3.59 14.25
N TRP A 339 25.00 -2.44 14.91
CA TRP A 339 24.13 -1.37 14.44
C TRP A 339 24.55 -0.84 13.06
N ARG A 340 25.85 -0.63 12.82
CA ARG A 340 26.35 -0.19 11.50
C ARG A 340 26.02 -1.20 10.42
N GLN A 341 26.16 -2.48 10.68
CA GLN A 341 25.81 -3.52 9.72
C GLN A 341 24.34 -3.44 9.31
N TRP A 342 23.42 -3.32 10.26
CA TRP A 342 21.98 -3.14 9.95
C TRP A 342 21.71 -1.85 9.16
N SER A 343 22.39 -0.77 9.52
CA SER A 343 22.28 0.53 8.84
C SER A 343 22.73 0.44 7.37
N GLU A 344 23.85 -0.22 7.12
CA GLU A 344 24.39 -0.44 5.76
C GLU A 344 23.46 -1.35 4.95
N ASN A 345 22.98 -2.43 5.54
CA ASN A 345 22.04 -3.34 4.90
C ASN A 345 20.72 -2.64 4.55
N ALA A 346 20.17 -1.84 5.47
CA ALA A 346 18.97 -1.04 5.22
C ALA A 346 19.15 -0.09 4.02
N ARG A 347 20.28 0.61 3.99
CA ARG A 347 20.64 1.50 2.88
C ARG A 347 20.82 0.75 1.57
N HIS A 348 21.54 -0.37 1.61
CA HIS A 348 21.76 -1.21 0.42
C HIS A 348 20.45 -1.72 -0.16
N LYS A 349 19.54 -2.21 0.67
CA LYS A 349 18.22 -2.68 0.23
C LYS A 349 17.42 -1.57 -0.45
N HIS A 350 17.41 -0.35 0.12
CA HIS A 350 16.76 0.77 -0.53
C HIS A 350 17.34 1.05 -1.92
N LEU A 351 18.67 1.10 -2.04
CA LEU A 351 19.35 1.41 -3.30
C LEU A 351 19.17 0.30 -4.36
N SER A 352 19.04 -0.96 -3.94
CA SER A 352 18.85 -2.09 -4.84
C SER A 352 17.39 -2.29 -5.27
N GLU A 353 16.40 -1.99 -4.39
CA GLU A 353 15.02 -2.40 -4.62
C GLU A 353 14.02 -1.24 -4.84
N TYR A 354 14.27 -0.06 -4.21
CA TYR A 354 13.24 0.98 -4.07
C TYR A 354 13.58 2.29 -4.78
N THR A 355 14.43 2.23 -5.81
CA THR A 355 14.83 3.42 -6.58
C THR A 355 13.81 3.80 -7.65
N ALA A 356 13.78 5.08 -8.04
CA ALA A 356 12.96 5.57 -9.12
C ALA A 356 13.26 4.86 -10.46
N ARG A 357 14.54 4.59 -10.76
CA ARG A 357 14.97 3.88 -11.97
C ARG A 357 14.34 2.48 -12.05
N ARG A 358 14.42 1.70 -10.97
CA ARG A 358 13.86 0.34 -10.92
C ARG A 358 12.33 0.38 -11.02
N ASN A 359 11.70 1.32 -10.30
CA ASN A 359 10.25 1.48 -10.33
C ASN A 359 9.75 1.82 -11.74
N TYR A 360 10.45 2.72 -12.46
CA TYR A 360 10.11 3.06 -13.84
C TYR A 360 10.22 1.86 -14.77
N ALA A 361 11.34 1.10 -14.72
CA ALA A 361 11.52 -0.09 -15.55
C ALA A 361 10.40 -1.14 -15.31
N GLN A 362 10.05 -1.40 -14.05
CA GLN A 362 8.95 -2.29 -13.69
C GLN A 362 7.60 -1.76 -14.21
N LEU A 363 7.36 -0.45 -14.12
CA LEU A 363 6.12 0.16 -14.57
C LEU A 363 5.95 0.02 -16.08
N MET A 364 7.02 0.26 -16.87
CA MET A 364 6.99 0.11 -18.33
C MET A 364 6.74 -1.36 -18.74
N PHE A 365 7.37 -2.30 -18.06
CA PHE A 365 7.10 -3.72 -18.27
C PHE A 365 5.61 -4.07 -18.03
N ILE A 366 5.02 -3.55 -16.95
CA ILE A 366 3.60 -3.80 -16.62
C ILE A 366 2.68 -3.12 -17.63
N TYR A 367 3.01 -1.94 -18.10
CA TYR A 367 2.23 -1.25 -19.13
C TYR A 367 2.22 -2.03 -20.45
N GLN A 368 3.39 -2.55 -20.87
CA GLN A 368 3.47 -3.41 -22.03
C GLN A 368 2.65 -4.70 -21.86
N ALA A 369 2.76 -5.36 -20.70
CA ALA A 369 1.98 -6.56 -20.40
C ALA A 369 0.45 -6.29 -20.44
N ALA A 370 0.00 -5.12 -19.99
CA ALA A 370 -1.40 -4.72 -20.07
C ALA A 370 -1.84 -4.49 -21.51
N ALA A 371 -1.04 -3.83 -22.35
CA ALA A 371 -1.31 -3.64 -23.78
C ALA A 371 -1.41 -4.98 -24.51
N ASP A 372 -0.48 -5.88 -24.30
CA ASP A 372 -0.49 -7.22 -24.88
C ASP A 372 -1.70 -8.04 -24.42
N SER A 373 -2.10 -7.90 -23.16
CA SER A 373 -3.29 -8.56 -22.61
C SER A 373 -4.57 -8.13 -23.34
N LEU A 374 -4.73 -6.83 -23.61
CA LEU A 374 -5.85 -6.29 -24.37
C LEU A 374 -5.85 -6.80 -25.82
N GLN A 375 -4.70 -6.78 -26.49
CA GLN A 375 -4.56 -7.28 -27.87
C GLN A 375 -4.94 -8.75 -27.98
N ARG A 376 -4.46 -9.61 -27.06
CA ARG A 376 -4.83 -11.03 -27.01
C ARG A 376 -6.34 -11.24 -26.81
N ALA A 377 -6.96 -10.45 -25.93
CA ALA A 377 -8.39 -10.52 -25.68
C ALA A 377 -9.21 -10.15 -26.93
N ARG A 378 -8.78 -9.16 -27.69
CA ARG A 378 -9.43 -8.71 -28.94
C ARG A 378 -9.17 -9.65 -30.12
N GLY A 379 -7.97 -10.22 -30.23
CA GLY A 379 -7.64 -11.24 -31.22
C GLY A 379 -8.49 -12.50 -31.07
N ARG A 380 -8.68 -12.98 -29.82
CA ARG A 380 -9.58 -14.10 -29.53
C ARG A 380 -11.04 -13.80 -29.85
N ALA A 381 -11.50 -12.55 -29.66
CA ALA A 381 -12.87 -12.15 -30.00
C ALA A 381 -13.12 -12.08 -31.52
N ARG A 382 -12.08 -11.85 -32.32
CA ARG A 382 -12.16 -11.81 -33.81
C ARG A 382 -12.05 -13.20 -34.46
N HIS A 383 -11.51 -14.20 -33.78
CA HIS A 383 -11.37 -15.58 -34.26
C HIS A 383 -11.79 -16.61 -33.19
N PRO A 384 -13.08 -16.74 -32.89
CA PRO A 384 -13.56 -17.70 -31.89
C PRO A 384 -13.36 -19.18 -32.28
N ALA A 385 -13.08 -19.50 -33.54
CA ALA A 385 -13.09 -20.85 -34.09
C ALA A 385 -11.73 -21.55 -34.24
N ILE A 386 -10.61 -20.95 -33.81
CA ILE A 386 -9.25 -21.55 -33.99
C ILE A 386 -8.65 -22.13 -32.68
N ALA A 387 -9.38 -22.09 -31.58
CA ALA A 387 -8.86 -22.50 -30.26
C ALA A 387 -9.03 -24.00 -29.93
N GLU A 388 -9.63 -24.82 -30.79
CA GLU A 388 -9.84 -26.26 -30.56
C GLU A 388 -9.25 -27.14 -31.68
N GLY A 389 -8.04 -26.91 -32.09
CA GLY A 389 -7.48 -27.81 -33.11
C GLY A 389 -6.08 -27.47 -33.61
N ALA A 390 -5.13 -27.41 -32.72
CA ALA A 390 -3.74 -27.48 -33.14
C ALA A 390 -2.91 -28.18 -32.07
N GLY A 391 -2.75 -29.49 -32.24
CA GLY A 391 -1.69 -30.28 -31.63
C GLY A 391 -0.32 -29.80 -32.09
N PRO A 392 0.75 -30.21 -31.42
CA PRO A 392 2.07 -29.60 -31.54
C PRO A 392 2.73 -29.97 -32.89
N MET A 393 3.06 -28.99 -33.72
CA MET A 393 4.06 -29.20 -34.77
C MET A 393 5.35 -28.48 -34.40
N VAL A 394 6.23 -29.27 -33.81
CA VAL A 394 7.68 -29.05 -33.79
C VAL A 394 8.18 -29.15 -35.23
N LYS A 395 8.88 -28.14 -35.72
CA LYS A 395 9.99 -28.33 -36.70
C LYS A 395 11.03 -27.24 -36.48
N GLU A 396 12.09 -27.67 -35.85
CA GLU A 396 13.46 -27.16 -35.93
C GLU A 396 13.93 -27.02 -37.38
N ARG A 397 14.52 -25.90 -37.74
CA ARG A 397 15.61 -25.86 -38.73
C ARG A 397 16.63 -24.80 -38.31
N VAL A 398 17.68 -25.32 -37.72
CA VAL A 398 19.01 -24.71 -37.72
C VAL A 398 19.46 -24.52 -39.18
N ARG A 399 19.96 -23.34 -39.53
CA ARG A 399 20.96 -23.15 -40.59
C ARG A 399 21.97 -22.11 -40.11
N GLU A 400 23.16 -22.65 -39.92
CA GLU A 400 24.41 -21.93 -39.89
C GLU A 400 24.65 -21.20 -41.24
N GLN A 401 25.08 -19.99 -41.17
CA GLN A 401 26.26 -19.41 -41.82
C GLN A 401 26.56 -18.07 -41.18
#